data_d9f3c73d916ebf56a80b8d94f98f1cfb
#
_entry.id   d9f3c73d916ebf56a80b8d94f98f1cfb
#
_cell.length_a   1.000
_cell.length_b   1.000
_cell.length_c   1.000
_cell.angle_alpha   90.00
_cell.angle_beta   90.00
_cell.angle_gamma   90.00
#
_symmetry.space_group_name_H-M   'P 1'
#
loop_
_entity.id
_entity.type
_entity.pdbx_description
1 polymer ?
#
loop_
_entity_poly.entity_id
_entity_poly.type
_entity_poly.pdbx_seq_one_letter_code
_entity_poly.pdbx_strand_id
1 'polypeptide(L)'
;MIWEEIWGQAGWIRMGKDNFGTYHPMINFVYFVFVIGCSMFLRHPVFLGISCVSGFIYYIYLKGKKALKTALWLMIPVFLISALVNPLFNHEGVTLLFYFRTGNPLTLESIVYGLASGVMLVSVLNWFSCYQVIMTSDKFIYLFGKLIPAMSLILSMVLRFVPKFKNQ
;
A
#
# COMPACT_ATOMS: atom_id res chain seq x y z
N MET A 1 -14.57 14.66 11.30
CA MET A 1 -15.78 13.80 11.21
C MET A 1 -15.62 12.65 10.22
N ILE A 2 -15.27 12.86 8.95
CA ILE A 2 -15.09 11.74 7.98
C ILE A 2 -13.86 10.87 8.29
N TRP A 3 -12.78 11.45 8.80
CA TRP A 3 -11.54 10.74 9.14
C TRP A 3 -11.67 9.83 10.38
N GLU A 4 -12.53 10.19 11.35
CA GLU A 4 -12.76 9.39 12.55
C GLU A 4 -13.59 8.12 12.25
N GLU A 5 -14.56 8.19 11.34
CA GLU A 5 -15.31 7.01 10.90
C GLU A 5 -14.44 6.01 10.13
N ILE A 6 -13.49 6.52 9.32
CA ILE A 6 -12.57 5.66 8.55
C ILE A 6 -11.62 4.89 9.47
N TRP A 7 -11.13 5.51 10.54
CA TRP A 7 -10.15 4.89 11.45
C TRP A 7 -10.78 4.21 12.65
N GLY A 8 -11.93 4.68 13.14
CA GLY A 8 -12.59 4.16 14.35
C GLY A 8 -13.28 2.79 14.15
N GLN A 9 -13.79 2.51 12.97
CA GLN A 9 -14.46 1.24 12.65
C GLN A 9 -13.54 0.17 12.06
N ALA A 10 -12.35 0.53 11.60
CA ALA A 10 -11.40 -0.41 10.99
C ALA A 10 -10.72 -1.36 11.99
N GLY A 11 -10.76 -1.04 13.28
CA GLY A 11 -10.02 -1.79 14.31
C GLY A 11 -10.66 -3.09 14.80
N TRP A 12 -11.97 -3.30 14.59
CA TRP A 12 -12.70 -4.39 15.24
C TRP A 12 -13.27 -5.46 14.32
N ILE A 13 -13.09 -5.33 12.99
CA ILE A 13 -13.69 -6.26 12.04
C ILE A 13 -12.73 -7.40 11.71
N ARG A 14 -12.91 -8.52 12.41
CA ARG A 14 -12.37 -9.85 12.10
C ARG A 14 -10.89 -10.14 12.32
N MET A 15 -10.28 -9.67 13.40
CA MET A 15 -8.99 -10.22 13.86
C MET A 15 -9.04 -11.72 14.26
N GLY A 16 -10.23 -12.32 14.32
CA GLY A 16 -10.41 -13.69 14.80
C GLY A 16 -10.27 -14.80 13.76
N LYS A 17 -10.00 -14.48 12.48
CA LYS A 17 -10.03 -15.48 11.40
C LYS A 17 -8.76 -15.58 10.56
N ASP A 18 -7.77 -14.74 10.82
CA ASP A 18 -6.52 -14.75 10.06
C ASP A 18 -5.41 -15.46 10.83
N ASN A 19 -5.24 -16.74 10.54
CA ASN A 19 -4.16 -17.56 11.13
C ASN A 19 -2.77 -16.95 10.78
N PHE A 20 -2.64 -16.24 9.66
CA PHE A 20 -1.39 -15.60 9.28
C PHE A 20 -1.00 -14.46 10.24
N GLY A 21 -1.97 -13.69 10.73
CA GLY A 21 -1.74 -12.66 11.74
C GLY A 21 -1.22 -13.19 13.09
N THR A 22 -1.42 -14.48 13.39
CA THR A 22 -0.94 -15.10 14.64
C THR A 22 0.51 -15.56 14.60
N TYR A 23 1.13 -15.62 13.42
CA TYR A 23 2.53 -15.96 13.28
C TYR A 23 3.45 -14.91 13.92
N HIS A 24 4.70 -15.34 14.17
CA HIS A 24 5.71 -14.47 14.76
C HIS A 24 5.87 -13.17 13.93
N PRO A 25 5.92 -11.99 14.55
CA PRO A 25 5.96 -10.69 13.86
C PRO A 25 7.06 -10.59 12.81
N MET A 26 8.20 -11.25 13.03
CA MET A 26 9.32 -11.26 12.09
C MET A 26 9.00 -11.96 10.77
N ILE A 27 8.22 -13.05 10.83
CA ILE A 27 7.81 -13.79 9.62
C ILE A 27 6.88 -12.92 8.78
N ASN A 28 5.90 -12.29 9.43
CA ASN A 28 4.98 -11.39 8.75
C ASN A 28 5.70 -10.21 8.11
N PHE A 29 6.64 -9.60 8.83
CA PHE A 29 7.44 -8.49 8.33
C PHE A 29 8.26 -8.88 7.10
N VAL A 30 9.03 -9.97 7.18
CA VAL A 30 9.86 -10.45 6.07
C VAL A 30 9.01 -10.81 4.86
N TYR A 31 7.86 -11.47 5.06
CA TYR A 31 6.92 -11.79 3.98
C TYR A 31 6.46 -10.55 3.22
N PHE A 32 5.98 -9.53 3.93
CA PHE A 32 5.49 -8.31 3.28
C PHE A 32 6.60 -7.51 2.61
N VAL A 33 7.77 -7.41 3.24
CA VAL A 33 8.94 -6.77 2.63
C VAL A 33 9.33 -7.48 1.34
N PHE A 34 9.33 -8.81 1.35
CA PHE A 34 9.64 -9.61 0.17
C PHE A 34 8.61 -9.42 -0.94
N VAL A 35 7.30 -9.50 -0.63
CA VAL A 35 6.22 -9.33 -1.61
C VAL A 35 6.21 -7.93 -2.21
N ILE A 36 6.36 -6.89 -1.37
CA ILE A 36 6.45 -5.51 -1.83
C ILE A 36 7.71 -5.32 -2.69
N GLY A 37 8.84 -5.83 -2.26
CA GLY A 37 10.10 -5.81 -3.01
C GLY A 37 9.94 -6.49 -4.37
N CYS A 38 9.41 -7.70 -4.42
CA CYS A 38 9.14 -8.39 -5.68
C CYS A 38 8.22 -7.59 -6.60
N SER A 39 7.18 -6.95 -6.05
CA SER A 39 6.26 -6.11 -6.83
C SER A 39 6.94 -4.88 -7.43
N MET A 40 8.01 -4.37 -6.81
CA MET A 40 8.78 -3.24 -7.32
C MET A 40 9.83 -3.65 -8.35
N PHE A 41 10.47 -4.82 -8.16
CA PHE A 41 11.55 -5.29 -9.05
C PHE A 41 11.02 -6.01 -10.30
N LEU A 42 9.95 -6.78 -10.16
CA LEU A 42 9.36 -7.54 -11.28
C LEU A 42 8.44 -6.64 -12.10
N ARG A 43 9.02 -5.90 -13.03
CA ARG A 43 8.31 -4.93 -13.90
C ARG A 43 7.53 -5.58 -15.05
N HIS A 44 7.43 -6.90 -15.10
CA HIS A 44 6.67 -7.59 -16.14
C HIS A 44 5.17 -7.40 -15.90
N PRO A 45 4.36 -7.00 -16.90
CA PRO A 45 2.95 -6.63 -16.73
C PRO A 45 2.09 -7.78 -16.17
N VAL A 46 2.41 -9.02 -16.51
CA VAL A 46 1.69 -10.20 -16.01
C VAL A 46 1.90 -10.36 -14.49
N PHE A 47 3.12 -10.23 -14.00
CA PHE A 47 3.41 -10.32 -12.56
C PHE A 47 2.78 -9.17 -11.78
N LEU A 48 2.79 -7.96 -12.34
CA LEU A 48 2.11 -6.80 -11.74
C LEU A 48 0.60 -7.02 -11.64
N GLY A 49 -0.02 -7.58 -12.68
CA GLY A 49 -1.44 -7.91 -12.69
C GLY A 49 -1.79 -8.96 -11.63
N ILE A 50 -1.02 -10.05 -11.56
CA ILE A 50 -1.22 -11.11 -10.54
C ILE A 50 -1.01 -10.55 -9.13
N SER A 51 0.04 -9.77 -8.89
CA SER A 51 0.30 -9.14 -7.60
C SER A 51 -0.82 -8.20 -7.17
N CYS A 52 -1.32 -7.38 -8.10
CA CYS A 52 -2.43 -6.48 -7.86
C CYS A 52 -3.71 -7.23 -7.48
N VAL A 53 -4.10 -8.22 -8.27
CA VAL A 53 -5.30 -9.03 -8.04
C VAL A 53 -5.21 -9.80 -6.72
N SER A 54 -4.08 -10.47 -6.46
CA SER A 54 -3.87 -11.23 -5.22
C SER A 54 -3.92 -10.32 -3.99
N GLY A 55 -3.32 -9.13 -4.06
CA GLY A 55 -3.38 -8.14 -3.00
C GLY A 55 -4.81 -7.66 -2.73
N PHE A 56 -5.62 -7.40 -3.77
CA PHE A 56 -7.03 -7.03 -3.61
C PHE A 56 -7.87 -8.15 -2.98
N ILE A 57 -7.67 -9.39 -3.40
CA ILE A 57 -8.37 -10.55 -2.81
C ILE A 57 -8.01 -10.65 -1.33
N TYR A 58 -6.74 -10.53 -0.99
CA TYR A 58 -6.28 -10.60 0.39
C TYR A 58 -6.79 -9.43 1.24
N TYR A 59 -6.81 -8.23 0.70
CA TYR A 59 -7.36 -7.05 1.37
C TYR A 59 -8.87 -7.20 1.68
N ILE A 60 -9.65 -7.74 0.70
CA ILE A 60 -11.07 -8.03 0.91
C ILE A 60 -11.26 -9.09 1.99
N TYR A 61 -10.38 -10.10 2.03
CA TYR A 61 -10.41 -11.14 3.05
C TYR A 61 -10.18 -10.56 4.45
N LEU A 62 -9.22 -9.63 4.58
CA LEU A 62 -8.86 -9.01 5.87
C LEU A 62 -9.91 -8.02 6.38
N LYS A 63 -10.35 -7.09 5.54
CA LYS A 63 -11.21 -5.95 5.93
C LYS A 63 -12.66 -6.07 5.49
N GLY A 64 -12.97 -7.02 4.60
CA GLY A 64 -14.30 -7.19 4.02
C GLY A 64 -14.62 -6.24 2.89
N LYS A 65 -15.76 -6.48 2.22
CA LYS A 65 -16.17 -5.76 0.99
C LYS A 65 -16.40 -4.26 1.17
N LYS A 66 -16.78 -3.81 2.39
CA LYS A 66 -16.99 -2.37 2.64
C LYS A 66 -15.70 -1.56 2.58
N ALA A 67 -14.60 -2.12 3.05
CA ALA A 67 -13.30 -1.45 3.01
C ALA A 67 -12.72 -1.35 1.59
N LEU A 68 -13.13 -2.22 0.67
CA LEU A 68 -12.74 -2.16 -0.74
C LEU A 68 -13.15 -0.83 -1.38
N LYS A 69 -14.34 -0.33 -1.10
CA LYS A 69 -14.80 0.96 -1.63
C LYS A 69 -13.90 2.11 -1.21
N THR A 70 -13.48 2.13 0.05
CA THR A 70 -12.57 3.15 0.57
C THR A 70 -11.17 3.03 -0.03
N ALA A 71 -10.67 1.77 -0.18
CA ALA A 71 -9.37 1.52 -0.80
C ALA A 71 -9.37 1.95 -2.28
N LEU A 72 -10.39 1.58 -3.04
CA LEU A 72 -10.52 1.98 -4.44
C LEU A 72 -10.60 3.50 -4.59
N TRP A 73 -11.34 4.18 -3.71
CA TRP A 73 -11.46 5.64 -3.74
C TRP A 73 -10.12 6.35 -3.54
N LEU A 74 -9.21 5.79 -2.73
CA LEU A 74 -7.85 6.29 -2.55
C LEU A 74 -6.90 5.86 -3.67
N MET A 75 -7.04 4.64 -4.19
CA MET A 75 -6.12 4.07 -5.17
C MET A 75 -6.37 4.59 -6.59
N ILE A 76 -7.63 4.89 -6.95
CA ILE A 76 -7.98 5.44 -8.27
C ILE A 76 -7.26 6.78 -8.56
N PRO A 77 -7.29 7.79 -7.67
CA PRO A 77 -6.58 9.03 -7.95
C PRO A 77 -5.07 8.84 -8.03
N VAL A 78 -4.49 7.98 -7.20
CA VAL A 78 -3.05 7.67 -7.26
C VAL A 78 -2.70 7.01 -8.59
N PHE A 79 -3.51 6.06 -9.06
CA PHE A 79 -3.35 5.44 -10.36
C PHE A 79 -3.42 6.46 -11.50
N LEU A 80 -4.44 7.32 -11.51
CA LEU A 80 -4.65 8.34 -12.54
C LEU A 80 -3.50 9.35 -12.56
N ILE A 81 -3.09 9.84 -11.40
CA ILE A 81 -1.97 10.78 -11.31
C ILE A 81 -0.69 10.14 -11.83
N SER A 82 -0.37 8.93 -11.41
CA SER A 82 0.83 8.22 -11.86
C SER A 82 0.79 7.94 -13.37
N ALA A 83 -0.37 7.52 -13.90
CA ALA A 83 -0.56 7.24 -15.31
C ALA A 83 -0.44 8.50 -16.18
N LEU A 84 -0.86 9.67 -15.67
CA LEU A 84 -0.79 10.95 -16.40
C LEU A 84 0.58 11.62 -16.29
N VAL A 85 1.21 11.55 -15.11
CA VAL A 85 2.50 12.20 -14.87
C VAL A 85 3.60 11.61 -15.76
N ASN A 86 3.59 10.29 -15.94
CA ASN A 86 4.64 9.62 -16.72
C ASN A 86 4.69 10.09 -18.19
N PRO A 87 3.59 10.12 -18.97
CA PRO A 87 3.60 10.65 -20.34
C PRO A 87 3.93 12.14 -20.45
N LEU A 88 3.71 12.91 -19.37
CA LEU A 88 4.03 14.35 -19.36
C LEU A 88 5.52 14.63 -19.20
N PHE A 89 6.24 13.75 -18.50
CA PHE A 89 7.66 13.93 -18.17
C PHE A 89 8.58 13.00 -18.96
N ASN A 90 8.09 11.85 -19.38
CA ASN A 90 8.87 10.88 -20.15
C ASN A 90 8.44 10.92 -21.61
N HIS A 91 9.35 11.37 -22.47
CA HIS A 91 9.13 11.55 -23.91
C HIS A 91 9.86 10.49 -24.75
N GLU A 92 10.40 9.47 -24.13
CA GLU A 92 11.11 8.39 -24.80
C GLU A 92 10.11 7.45 -25.50
N GLY A 93 10.32 7.23 -26.79
CA GLY A 93 9.53 6.29 -27.59
C GLY A 93 9.65 6.60 -29.09
N VAL A 94 9.39 5.57 -29.88
CA VAL A 94 9.50 5.63 -31.36
C VAL A 94 8.16 5.97 -32.00
N THR A 95 7.04 5.58 -31.40
CA THR A 95 5.68 5.80 -31.93
C THR A 95 5.11 7.12 -31.43
N LEU A 96 5.23 8.14 -32.24
CA LEU A 96 4.65 9.46 -32.03
C LEU A 96 3.12 9.41 -32.27
N LEU A 97 2.34 9.80 -31.25
CA LEU A 97 0.89 9.95 -31.35
C LEU A 97 0.50 11.42 -31.60
N PHE A 98 1.08 12.33 -30.84
CA PHE A 98 0.73 13.75 -30.88
C PHE A 98 1.84 14.61 -30.31
N TYR A 99 1.96 15.89 -30.83
CA TYR A 99 2.82 16.87 -30.22
C TYR A 99 2.02 17.80 -29.32
N PHE A 100 2.45 17.91 -28.07
CA PHE A 100 1.91 18.95 -27.19
C PHE A 100 2.24 20.34 -27.69
N ARG A 101 1.41 21.30 -27.32
CA ARG A 101 1.65 22.74 -27.66
C ARG A 101 2.99 23.26 -27.12
N THR A 102 3.59 22.58 -26.17
CA THR A 102 4.94 22.83 -25.64
C THR A 102 6.06 22.21 -26.44
N GLY A 103 5.76 21.55 -27.58
CA GLY A 103 6.75 20.90 -28.44
C GLY A 103 7.16 19.48 -28.01
N ASN A 104 6.65 19.00 -26.90
CA ASN A 104 6.99 17.68 -26.39
C ASN A 104 6.20 16.57 -27.10
N PRO A 105 6.86 15.51 -27.60
CA PRO A 105 6.18 14.40 -28.25
C PRO A 105 5.49 13.49 -27.23
N LEU A 106 4.22 13.20 -27.43
CA LEU A 106 3.50 12.15 -26.72
C LEU A 106 3.69 10.85 -27.47
N THR A 107 4.31 9.86 -26.85
CA THR A 107 4.56 8.55 -27.44
C THR A 107 3.63 7.48 -26.85
N LEU A 108 3.30 6.46 -27.63
CA LEU A 108 2.49 5.33 -27.15
C LEU A 108 3.21 4.59 -26.03
N GLU A 109 4.52 4.47 -26.14
CA GLU A 109 5.36 3.83 -25.14
C GLU A 109 5.30 4.55 -23.79
N SER A 110 5.29 5.88 -23.78
CA SER A 110 5.20 6.66 -22.53
C SER A 110 3.87 6.46 -21.83
N ILE A 111 2.77 6.26 -22.59
CA ILE A 111 1.46 5.94 -22.02
C ILE A 111 1.46 4.54 -21.40
N VAL A 112 2.01 3.54 -22.10
CA VAL A 112 2.11 2.17 -21.58
C VAL A 112 2.98 2.13 -20.32
N TYR A 113 4.09 2.83 -20.28
CA TYR A 113 4.92 2.98 -19.11
C TYR A 113 4.18 3.67 -17.96
N GLY A 114 3.38 4.70 -18.26
CA GLY A 114 2.53 5.39 -17.30
C GLY A 114 1.51 4.47 -16.67
N LEU A 115 0.83 3.66 -17.47
CA LEU A 115 -0.13 2.66 -16.98
C LEU A 115 0.57 1.58 -16.14
N ALA A 116 1.71 1.06 -16.60
CA ALA A 116 2.46 0.05 -15.85
C ALA A 116 2.95 0.59 -14.50
N SER A 117 3.46 1.83 -14.45
CA SER A 117 3.89 2.46 -13.20
C SER A 117 2.71 2.72 -12.26
N GLY A 118 1.55 3.11 -12.81
CA GLY A 118 0.31 3.27 -12.05
C GLY A 118 -0.15 1.97 -11.39
N VAL A 119 -0.16 0.87 -12.13
CA VAL A 119 -0.50 -0.46 -11.58
C VAL A 119 0.51 -0.90 -10.53
N MET A 120 1.80 -0.64 -10.74
CA MET A 120 2.86 -0.94 -9.78
C MET A 120 2.62 -0.20 -8.45
N LEU A 121 2.36 1.11 -8.50
CA LEU A 121 2.08 1.90 -7.29
C LEU A 121 0.82 1.42 -6.56
N VAL A 122 -0.26 1.15 -7.29
CA VAL A 122 -1.49 0.61 -6.71
C VAL A 122 -1.24 -0.74 -6.05
N SER A 123 -0.47 -1.62 -6.69
CA SER A 123 -0.11 -2.93 -6.13
C SER A 123 0.67 -2.78 -4.83
N VAL A 124 1.69 -1.92 -4.80
CA VAL A 124 2.49 -1.64 -3.60
C VAL A 124 1.63 -1.06 -2.47
N LEU A 125 0.77 -0.07 -2.77
CA LEU A 125 -0.13 0.52 -1.78
C LEU A 125 -1.14 -0.49 -1.24
N ASN A 126 -1.61 -1.39 -2.08
CA ASN A 126 -2.54 -2.44 -1.68
C ASN A 126 -1.87 -3.43 -0.70
N TRP A 127 -0.66 -3.91 -1.02
CA TRP A 127 0.12 -4.76 -0.10
C TRP A 127 0.49 -4.04 1.18
N PHE A 128 0.84 -2.75 1.09
CA PHE A 128 1.11 -1.94 2.27
C PHE A 128 -0.14 -1.76 3.15
N SER A 129 -1.31 -1.62 2.54
CA SER A 129 -2.59 -1.58 3.28
C SER A 129 -2.88 -2.90 4.00
N CYS A 130 -2.56 -4.05 3.39
CA CYS A 130 -2.64 -5.35 4.04
C CYS A 130 -1.63 -5.46 5.20
N TYR A 131 -0.40 -5.02 4.99
CA TYR A 131 0.63 -4.97 6.01
C TYR A 131 0.19 -4.19 7.26
N GLN A 132 -0.38 -3.00 7.09
CA GLN A 132 -0.87 -2.18 8.20
C GLN A 132 -1.96 -2.85 9.04
N VAL A 133 -2.75 -3.76 8.46
CA VAL A 133 -3.78 -4.50 9.19
C VAL A 133 -3.17 -5.62 10.03
N ILE A 134 -2.17 -6.32 9.49
CA ILE A 134 -1.57 -7.50 10.15
C ILE A 134 -0.50 -7.07 11.16
N MET A 135 0.29 -6.06 10.79
CA MET A 135 1.38 -5.55 11.61
C MET A 135 0.87 -4.42 12.50
N THR A 136 0.30 -4.78 13.64
CA THR A 136 -0.13 -3.80 14.65
C THR A 136 1.08 -3.11 15.28
N SER A 137 0.85 -1.91 15.86
CA SER A 137 1.90 -1.14 16.54
C SER A 137 2.63 -1.96 17.60
N ASP A 138 1.92 -2.81 18.32
CA ASP A 138 2.51 -3.65 19.38
C ASP A 138 3.50 -4.68 18.80
N LYS A 139 3.16 -5.30 17.65
CA LYS A 139 4.04 -6.23 16.95
C LYS A 139 5.27 -5.54 16.38
N PHE A 140 5.08 -4.32 15.87
CA PHE A 140 6.16 -3.49 15.38
C PHE A 140 7.15 -3.14 16.50
N ILE A 141 6.65 -2.72 17.66
CA ILE A 141 7.47 -2.44 18.86
C ILE A 141 8.21 -3.69 19.32
N TYR A 142 7.55 -4.84 19.35
CA TYR A 142 8.19 -6.10 19.73
C TYR A 142 9.34 -6.46 18.79
N LEU A 143 9.18 -6.23 17.48
CA LEU A 143 10.19 -6.53 16.48
C LEU A 143 11.41 -5.63 16.61
N PHE A 144 11.20 -4.31 16.71
CA PHE A 144 12.27 -3.32 16.78
C PHE A 144 12.78 -3.09 18.19
N GLY A 145 11.99 -3.42 19.20
CA GLY A 145 12.39 -3.27 20.61
C GLY A 145 13.57 -4.15 21.00
N LYS A 146 13.72 -5.29 20.32
CA LYS A 146 14.89 -6.17 20.49
C LYS A 146 16.14 -5.61 19.81
N LEU A 147 15.96 -4.82 18.75
CA LEU A 147 17.04 -4.22 17.97
C LEU A 147 17.52 -2.91 18.58
N ILE A 148 16.59 -2.09 19.09
CA ILE A 148 16.87 -0.77 19.67
C ILE A 148 16.06 -0.62 20.98
N PRO A 149 16.59 -1.07 22.13
CA PRO A 149 15.84 -1.08 23.40
C PRO A 149 15.35 0.31 23.85
N ALA A 150 16.12 1.36 23.59
CA ALA A 150 15.76 2.73 23.95
C ALA A 150 14.51 3.23 23.19
N MET A 151 14.40 2.93 21.90
CA MET A 151 13.24 3.30 21.08
C MET A 151 11.99 2.54 21.51
N SER A 152 12.13 1.29 21.93
CA SER A 152 11.02 0.46 22.43
C SER A 152 10.40 1.05 23.69
N LEU A 153 11.21 1.53 24.63
CA LEU A 153 10.75 2.17 25.86
C LEU A 153 9.98 3.46 25.55
N ILE A 154 10.56 4.35 24.74
CA ILE A 154 9.91 5.61 24.36
C ILE A 154 8.57 5.35 23.66
N LEU A 155 8.56 4.43 22.68
CA LEU A 155 7.36 4.11 21.90
C LEU A 155 6.28 3.45 22.76
N SER A 156 6.66 2.59 23.70
CA SER A 156 5.74 1.98 24.68
C SER A 156 5.10 3.02 25.59
N MET A 157 5.89 4.01 26.05
CA MET A 157 5.35 5.13 26.82
C MET A 157 4.36 5.96 26.01
N VAL A 158 4.71 6.35 24.78
CA VAL A 158 3.84 7.15 23.90
C VAL A 158 2.54 6.41 23.61
N LEU A 159 2.60 5.13 23.25
CA LEU A 159 1.41 4.33 22.94
C LEU A 159 0.50 4.11 24.17
N ARG A 160 1.05 4.10 25.36
CA ARG A 160 0.28 4.05 26.60
C ARG A 160 -0.49 5.35 26.87
N PHE A 161 0.02 6.49 26.40
CA PHE A 161 -0.65 7.77 26.54
C PHE A 161 -1.78 7.97 25.53
N VAL A 162 -1.70 7.39 24.32
CA VAL A 162 -2.71 7.54 23.26
C VAL A 162 -4.13 7.16 23.73
N PRO A 163 -4.39 5.99 24.34
CA PRO A 163 -5.73 5.66 24.82
C PRO A 163 -6.21 6.56 25.96
N LYS A 164 -5.29 7.12 26.76
CA LYS A 164 -5.65 8.01 27.86
C LYS A 164 -6.15 9.36 27.37
N PHE A 165 -5.62 9.86 26.25
CA PHE A 165 -6.10 11.12 25.63
C PHE A 165 -7.40 10.93 24.82
N LYS A 166 -7.68 9.69 24.37
CA LYS A 166 -8.92 9.41 23.62
C LYS A 166 -10.17 9.29 24.53
N ASN A 167 -9.98 9.05 25.81
CA ASN A 167 -11.06 8.87 26.79
C ASN A 167 -11.34 10.14 27.64
N GLN A 168 -10.73 11.28 27.32
CA GLN A 168 -11.07 12.61 27.79
C GLN A 168 -11.80 13.39 26.68
#